data_4d74653b2e8bbaa08e5e9d769250e45c
#
_entry.id   4d74653b2e8bbaa08e5e9d769250e45c
#
_cell.length_a   1.000
_cell.length_b   1.000
_cell.length_c   1.000
_cell.angle_alpha   90.00
_cell.angle_beta   90.00
_cell.angle_gamma   90.00
#
_symmetry.space_group_name_H-M   'P 1'
#
loop_
_entity.id
_entity.type
_entity.pdbx_description
1 polymer ?
#
loop_
_entity_poly.entity_id
_entity_poly.type
_entity_poly.pdbx_seq_one_letter_code
_entity_poly.pdbx_strand_id
1 'polypeptide(L)'
;MRICLVYDCLFPCTVGGAERWYRNLAERLAKEGHEITYLTLRQWPRAEGPPRVDGVEVVAVGPKLALYTADGRRKILPPLVFGLGVLWHLLRRGRRYEVVHTCSFPYFSLLAAGAARPLGRYGLVVDWHEVWSRSYWRDYLGGVAGAVGYAVQLLCARLPQRAFCFSRLHARRLVAEGLRGQPTVLEGEYAGSLEPPVARPAEPLVVFAGRLIPEKRAPLAVAAFAIAARHIADSAPAEAIEPAPADDAPSRRPRVAEPALRGEFYGDGPERDALARAIAEHGVDAIATAPGFVDAARIDAALGHAMCMLSTSSREGYGMVVIEAAARAAPSVVVAGEDNAAVELVEEGVNGVVAPTADPEAIAAAIVRVHEAGMAMRESTAEWFARNARRLSLESSLRAVLASYERGAGGDSNARE
;
A
#
# COMPACT_ATOMS: atom_id res chain seq x y z
N MET A 1 22.21 18.20 -8.65
CA MET A 1 20.99 19.05 -8.74
C MET A 1 20.53 19.44 -7.36
N ARG A 2 19.83 20.58 -7.24
CA ARG A 2 19.16 21.00 -6.00
C ARG A 2 17.68 20.64 -6.08
N ILE A 3 17.25 19.69 -5.27
CA ILE A 3 15.92 19.08 -5.32
C ILE A 3 15.18 19.35 -4.01
N CYS A 4 13.95 19.82 -4.12
CA CYS A 4 13.05 20.01 -3.00
C CYS A 4 12.00 18.90 -3.00
N LEU A 5 12.05 18.00 -2.03
CA LEU A 5 11.01 16.99 -1.79
C LEU A 5 9.95 17.57 -0.86
N VAL A 6 8.68 17.40 -1.19
CA VAL A 6 7.57 18.01 -0.46
C VAL A 6 6.55 16.92 -0.07
N TYR A 7 6.55 16.54 1.20
CA TYR A 7 5.57 15.63 1.76
C TYR A 7 5.32 15.95 3.24
N ASP A 8 4.06 15.99 3.67
CA ASP A 8 3.69 16.48 5.00
C ASP A 8 4.03 15.54 6.16
N CYS A 9 4.45 14.32 5.85
CA CYS A 9 4.89 13.29 6.79
C CYS A 9 6.38 12.95 6.59
N LEU A 10 7.02 12.44 7.64
CA LEU A 10 8.41 11.98 7.61
C LEU A 10 8.56 10.65 8.36
N PHE A 11 9.04 9.61 7.67
CA PHE A 11 9.42 8.35 8.32
C PHE A 11 10.69 8.55 9.19
N PRO A 12 10.78 8.01 10.43
CA PRO A 12 9.85 7.10 11.09
C PRO A 12 8.82 7.78 12.00
N CYS A 13 8.68 9.10 12.00
CA CYS A 13 7.71 9.80 12.85
C CYS A 13 6.26 9.39 12.53
N THR A 14 5.99 9.09 11.27
CA THR A 14 4.77 8.46 10.78
C THR A 14 5.16 7.27 9.91
N VAL A 15 4.33 6.22 9.91
CA VAL A 15 4.62 4.97 9.20
C VAL A 15 3.52 4.66 8.19
N GLY A 16 3.90 4.63 6.93
CA GLY A 16 3.03 4.28 5.80
C GLY A 16 3.86 4.05 4.54
N GLY A 17 3.21 3.65 3.44
CA GLY A 17 3.88 3.41 2.16
C GLY A 17 4.55 4.67 1.60
N ALA A 18 3.79 5.77 1.51
CA ALA A 18 4.30 7.03 0.97
C ALA A 18 5.42 7.64 1.84
N GLU A 19 5.37 7.52 3.18
CA GLU A 19 6.44 7.96 4.08
C GLU A 19 7.74 7.22 3.81
N ARG A 20 7.66 5.89 3.61
CA ARG A 20 8.82 5.06 3.27
C ARG A 20 9.35 5.39 1.87
N TRP A 21 8.45 5.59 0.90
CA TRP A 21 8.81 6.00 -0.45
C TRP A 21 9.62 7.29 -0.45
N TYR A 22 9.10 8.37 0.16
CA TYR A 22 9.78 9.67 0.22
C TYR A 22 11.09 9.62 0.99
N ARG A 23 11.19 8.81 2.04
CA ARG A 23 12.42 8.59 2.78
C ARG A 23 13.48 7.92 1.91
N ASN A 24 13.13 6.81 1.26
CA ASN A 24 14.02 6.08 0.36
C ASN A 24 14.46 6.94 -0.82
N LEU A 25 13.54 7.71 -1.40
CA LEU A 25 13.84 8.65 -2.50
C LEU A 25 14.84 9.72 -2.05
N ALA A 26 14.63 10.32 -0.87
CA ALA A 26 15.52 11.36 -0.35
C ALA A 26 16.95 10.82 -0.12
N GLU A 27 17.07 9.66 0.53
CA GLU A 27 18.36 9.02 0.79
C GLU A 27 19.07 8.58 -0.49
N ARG A 28 18.31 8.07 -1.48
CA ARG A 28 18.88 7.68 -2.77
C ARG A 28 19.41 8.88 -3.53
N LEU A 29 18.63 9.95 -3.62
CA LEU A 29 19.05 11.18 -4.28
C LEU A 29 20.29 11.80 -3.62
N ALA A 30 20.34 11.79 -2.29
CA ALA A 30 21.52 12.28 -1.55
C ALA A 30 22.77 11.42 -1.83
N LYS A 31 22.64 10.09 -1.92
CA LYS A 31 23.73 9.17 -2.27
C LYS A 31 24.24 9.38 -3.72
N GLU A 32 23.38 9.81 -4.63
CA GLU A 32 23.76 10.17 -6.01
C GLU A 32 24.37 11.58 -6.11
N GLY A 33 24.61 12.24 -4.98
CA GLY A 33 25.30 13.55 -4.91
C GLY A 33 24.39 14.76 -5.17
N HIS A 34 23.07 14.59 -5.06
CA HIS A 34 22.13 15.70 -5.15
C HIS A 34 21.99 16.42 -3.80
N GLU A 35 21.79 17.75 -3.85
CA GLU A 35 21.47 18.56 -2.67
C GLU A 35 19.96 18.50 -2.40
N ILE A 36 19.57 17.87 -1.31
CA ILE A 36 18.16 17.55 -1.00
C ILE A 36 17.66 18.40 0.16
N THR A 37 16.57 19.14 -0.08
CA THR A 37 15.76 19.78 0.96
C THR A 37 14.42 19.05 1.06
N TYR A 38 14.07 18.53 2.23
CA TYR A 38 12.81 17.84 2.48
C TYR A 38 11.86 18.74 3.30
N LEU A 39 10.77 19.21 2.70
CA LEU A 39 9.75 20.01 3.37
C LEU A 39 8.67 19.13 3.96
N THR A 40 8.42 19.28 5.27
CA THR A 40 7.41 18.51 5.98
C THR A 40 6.69 19.33 7.05
N LEU A 41 5.60 18.83 7.61
CA LEU A 41 5.07 19.31 8.88
C LEU A 41 5.95 18.83 10.03
N ARG A 42 6.07 19.63 11.07
CA ARG A 42 6.80 19.18 12.25
C ARG A 42 6.05 18.03 12.92
N GLN A 43 6.73 16.91 13.15
CA GLN A 43 6.18 15.72 13.79
C GLN A 43 6.92 15.38 15.09
N TRP A 44 8.06 16.01 15.33
CA TRP A 44 8.91 15.84 16.51
C TRP A 44 8.66 16.92 17.55
N PRO A 45 9.08 16.69 18.83
CA PRO A 45 9.05 17.71 19.88
C PRO A 45 9.90 18.93 19.49
N ARG A 46 9.45 20.11 19.91
CA ARG A 46 10.13 21.38 19.52
C ARG A 46 11.59 21.45 20.00
N ALA A 47 11.88 20.77 21.11
CA ALA A 47 13.21 20.74 21.73
C ALA A 47 14.22 19.79 21.06
N GLU A 48 13.74 18.80 20.26
CA GLU A 48 14.60 17.70 19.76
C GLU A 48 15.17 17.96 18.36
N GLY A 49 14.66 18.95 17.63
CA GLY A 49 15.04 19.16 16.23
C GLY A 49 14.48 18.09 15.29
N PRO A 50 14.77 18.19 13.98
CA PRO A 50 14.31 17.21 13.00
C PRO A 50 15.06 15.88 13.11
N PRO A 51 14.41 14.74 12.82
CA PRO A 51 15.11 13.47 12.68
C PRO A 51 16.20 13.56 11.62
N ARG A 52 17.33 12.94 11.90
CA ARG A 52 18.44 12.91 10.94
C ARG A 52 18.10 12.02 9.74
N VAL A 53 18.27 12.57 8.56
CA VAL A 53 18.25 11.87 7.27
C VAL A 53 19.59 12.16 6.60
N ASP A 54 20.38 11.15 6.34
CA ASP A 54 21.75 11.34 5.87
C ASP A 54 21.79 12.04 4.50
N GLY A 55 22.51 13.16 4.44
CA GLY A 55 22.63 13.96 3.22
C GLY A 55 21.39 14.80 2.86
N VAL A 56 20.39 14.91 3.77
CA VAL A 56 19.12 15.61 3.51
C VAL A 56 18.89 16.73 4.52
N GLU A 57 18.63 17.95 4.03
CA GLU A 57 18.16 19.07 4.86
C GLU A 57 16.66 18.91 5.13
N VAL A 58 16.26 18.58 6.36
CA VAL A 58 14.84 18.48 6.74
C VAL A 58 14.34 19.82 7.27
N VAL A 59 13.34 20.40 6.61
CA VAL A 59 12.76 21.71 6.93
C VAL A 59 11.29 21.55 7.32
N ALA A 60 10.95 21.91 8.57
CA ALA A 60 9.56 21.99 9.00
C ALA A 60 8.93 23.31 8.49
N VAL A 61 7.93 23.22 7.61
CA VAL A 61 7.20 24.38 7.06
C VAL A 61 5.88 24.65 7.78
N GLY A 62 5.61 23.95 8.87
CA GLY A 62 4.45 24.18 9.72
C GLY A 62 4.62 23.54 11.11
N PRO A 63 3.71 23.87 12.05
CA PRO A 63 3.75 23.36 13.42
C PRO A 63 3.41 21.86 13.48
N LYS A 64 3.63 21.25 14.65
CA LYS A 64 3.11 19.90 14.93
C LYS A 64 1.59 19.96 15.07
N LEU A 65 0.89 19.22 14.23
CA LEU A 65 -0.56 19.09 14.22
C LEU A 65 -0.96 17.60 14.22
N ALA A 66 -2.08 17.28 14.85
CA ALA A 66 -2.66 15.94 14.75
C ALA A 66 -3.27 15.75 13.35
N LEU A 67 -2.71 14.81 12.58
CA LEU A 67 -3.08 14.59 11.18
C LEU A 67 -4.41 13.86 11.02
N TYR A 68 -4.80 13.04 12.00
CA TYR A 68 -5.98 12.19 11.95
C TYR A 68 -6.95 12.49 13.10
N THR A 69 -8.21 12.19 12.88
CA THR A 69 -9.27 12.13 13.92
C THR A 69 -9.15 10.82 14.71
N ALA A 70 -9.93 10.66 15.79
CA ALA A 70 -9.97 9.43 16.57
C ALA A 70 -10.44 8.21 15.73
N ASP A 71 -11.32 8.44 14.77
CA ASP A 71 -11.86 7.45 13.81
C ASP A 71 -10.95 7.23 12.61
N GLY A 72 -9.69 7.71 12.65
CA GLY A 72 -8.68 7.45 11.61
C GLY A 72 -8.84 8.27 10.31
N ARG A 73 -9.81 9.19 10.23
CA ARG A 73 -9.99 10.08 9.08
C ARG A 73 -8.99 11.23 9.10
N ARG A 74 -8.50 11.61 7.94
CA ARG A 74 -7.55 12.72 7.83
C ARG A 74 -8.24 14.06 8.06
N LYS A 75 -7.64 14.91 8.92
CA LYS A 75 -8.14 16.28 9.18
C LYS A 75 -7.81 17.21 8.01
N ILE A 76 -8.64 18.23 7.79
CA ILE A 76 -8.47 19.20 6.69
C ILE A 76 -7.46 20.30 7.03
N LEU A 77 -7.41 20.74 8.30
CA LEU A 77 -6.55 21.85 8.73
C LEU A 77 -5.03 21.57 8.52
N PRO A 78 -4.46 20.41 8.91
CA PRO A 78 -3.03 20.17 8.70
C PRO A 78 -2.59 20.28 7.23
N PRO A 79 -3.27 19.70 6.23
CA PRO A 79 -2.98 19.92 4.82
C PRO A 79 -2.98 21.39 4.37
N LEU A 80 -3.94 22.19 4.85
CA LEU A 80 -4.00 23.61 4.54
C LEU A 80 -2.79 24.38 5.10
N VAL A 81 -2.47 24.15 6.37
CA VAL A 81 -1.30 24.76 7.03
C VAL A 81 -0.01 24.36 6.32
N PHE A 82 0.10 23.08 5.95
CA PHE A 82 1.24 22.58 5.19
C PHE A 82 1.34 23.26 3.83
N GLY A 83 0.26 23.34 3.06
CA GLY A 83 0.22 24.01 1.76
C GLY A 83 0.65 25.48 1.83
N LEU A 84 0.17 26.23 2.84
CA LEU A 84 0.57 27.63 3.07
C LEU A 84 2.06 27.74 3.44
N GLY A 85 2.57 26.81 4.27
CA GLY A 85 3.99 26.76 4.61
C GLY A 85 4.87 26.45 3.39
N VAL A 86 4.45 25.49 2.55
CA VAL A 86 5.12 25.17 1.28
C VAL A 86 5.11 26.39 0.34
N LEU A 87 3.96 27.04 0.16
CA LEU A 87 3.85 28.25 -0.67
C LEU A 87 4.83 29.33 -0.20
N TRP A 88 4.83 29.63 1.09
CA TRP A 88 5.72 30.65 1.67
C TRP A 88 7.20 30.31 1.46
N HIS A 89 7.57 29.06 1.68
CA HIS A 89 8.94 28.60 1.46
C HIS A 89 9.35 28.73 0.00
N LEU A 90 8.50 28.26 -0.93
CA LEU A 90 8.80 28.29 -2.36
C LEU A 90 8.79 29.69 -2.98
N LEU A 91 7.94 30.60 -2.50
CA LEU A 91 7.99 32.01 -2.91
C LEU A 91 9.32 32.68 -2.54
N ARG A 92 9.91 32.28 -1.40
CA ARG A 92 11.18 32.84 -0.91
C ARG A 92 12.41 32.15 -1.46
N ARG A 93 12.35 30.82 -1.60
CA ARG A 93 13.52 29.97 -1.91
C ARG A 93 13.37 29.15 -3.18
N GLY A 94 12.23 29.21 -3.88
CA GLY A 94 11.94 28.36 -5.04
C GLY A 94 12.99 28.44 -6.14
N ARG A 95 13.61 29.62 -6.36
CA ARG A 95 14.70 29.80 -7.34
C ARG A 95 15.99 29.03 -7.04
N ARG A 96 16.12 28.49 -5.82
CA ARG A 96 17.27 27.66 -5.43
C ARG A 96 17.14 26.25 -5.95
N TYR A 97 15.90 25.80 -6.25
CA TYR A 97 15.62 24.43 -6.66
C TYR A 97 15.54 24.33 -8.18
N GLU A 98 16.10 23.27 -8.71
CA GLU A 98 15.94 22.87 -10.12
C GLU A 98 14.69 22.00 -10.28
N VAL A 99 14.37 21.21 -9.23
CA VAL A 99 13.19 20.34 -9.19
C VAL A 99 12.47 20.51 -7.85
N VAL A 100 11.16 20.63 -7.91
CA VAL A 100 10.26 20.44 -6.76
C VAL A 100 9.46 19.17 -7.02
N HIS A 101 9.63 18.15 -6.18
CA HIS A 101 8.97 16.88 -6.28
C HIS A 101 8.02 16.72 -5.08
N THR A 102 6.73 16.66 -5.34
CA THR A 102 5.67 16.62 -4.33
C THR A 102 4.76 15.42 -4.52
N CYS A 103 4.12 14.99 -3.44
CA CYS A 103 2.96 14.09 -3.51
C CYS A 103 1.72 14.87 -4.00
N SER A 104 0.84 14.20 -4.74
CA SER A 104 -0.46 14.77 -5.10
C SER A 104 -1.30 15.06 -3.86
N PHE A 105 -1.34 14.11 -2.92
CA PHE A 105 -2.07 14.25 -1.68
C PHE A 105 -1.11 14.50 -0.49
N PRO A 106 -1.35 15.52 0.34
CA PRO A 106 -2.49 16.44 0.34
C PRO A 106 -2.37 17.52 -0.77
N TYR A 107 -3.44 17.74 -1.53
CA TYR A 107 -3.48 18.57 -2.75
C TYR A 107 -3.01 20.03 -2.55
N PHE A 108 -3.11 20.57 -1.34
CA PHE A 108 -2.72 21.96 -1.07
C PHE A 108 -1.24 22.22 -1.22
N SER A 109 -0.38 21.22 -0.97
CA SER A 109 1.06 21.31 -1.25
C SER A 109 1.34 21.34 -2.76
N LEU A 110 0.62 20.55 -3.54
CA LEU A 110 0.73 20.55 -5.00
C LEU A 110 0.23 21.86 -5.60
N LEU A 111 -0.92 22.38 -5.13
CA LEU A 111 -1.41 23.70 -5.55
C LEU A 111 -0.43 24.81 -5.20
N ALA A 112 0.18 24.77 -4.02
CA ALA A 112 1.21 25.69 -3.58
C ALA A 112 2.46 25.65 -4.48
N ALA A 113 2.93 24.44 -4.80
CA ALA A 113 4.06 24.25 -5.71
C ALA A 113 3.73 24.72 -7.13
N GLY A 114 2.52 24.45 -7.64
CA GLY A 114 2.05 24.96 -8.93
C GLY A 114 1.98 26.49 -8.97
N ALA A 115 1.43 27.13 -7.95
CA ALA A 115 1.29 28.58 -7.85
C ALA A 115 2.65 29.31 -7.72
N ALA A 116 3.61 28.75 -6.98
CA ALA A 116 4.94 29.34 -6.81
C ALA A 116 5.86 29.13 -8.03
N ARG A 117 5.56 28.15 -8.91
CA ARG A 117 6.42 27.76 -10.03
C ARG A 117 6.81 28.89 -10.99
N PRO A 118 5.91 29.82 -11.40
CA PRO A 118 6.29 30.93 -12.31
C PRO A 118 7.43 31.80 -11.77
N LEU A 119 7.47 31.98 -10.45
CA LEU A 119 8.52 32.75 -9.77
C LEU A 119 9.76 31.89 -9.49
N GLY A 120 9.56 30.62 -9.12
CA GLY A 120 10.63 29.67 -8.77
C GLY A 120 11.36 29.11 -9.99
N ARG A 121 10.70 28.96 -11.14
CA ARG A 121 11.22 28.39 -12.41
C ARG A 121 11.78 26.98 -12.32
N TYR A 122 11.29 26.18 -11.37
CA TYR A 122 11.68 24.78 -11.18
C TYR A 122 10.82 23.83 -12.02
N GLY A 123 11.37 22.65 -12.29
CA GLY A 123 10.59 21.51 -12.79
C GLY A 123 9.65 20.99 -11.70
N LEU A 124 8.37 20.82 -12.00
CA LEU A 124 7.40 20.24 -11.07
C LEU A 124 7.21 18.75 -11.38
N VAL A 125 7.51 17.92 -10.40
CA VAL A 125 7.33 16.46 -10.42
C VAL A 125 6.31 16.07 -9.36
N VAL A 126 5.39 15.15 -9.69
CA VAL A 126 4.28 14.81 -8.79
C VAL A 126 4.06 13.32 -8.75
N ASP A 127 4.08 12.76 -7.53
CA ASP A 127 3.70 11.39 -7.26
C ASP A 127 2.20 11.29 -7.00
N TRP A 128 1.53 10.52 -7.82
CA TRP A 128 0.11 10.18 -7.69
C TRP A 128 -0.01 8.75 -7.18
N HIS A 129 0.07 8.58 -5.87
CA HIS A 129 -0.14 7.27 -5.24
C HIS A 129 -1.55 6.75 -5.47
N GLU A 130 -2.53 7.66 -5.47
CA GLU A 130 -3.93 7.37 -5.76
C GLU A 130 -4.57 8.54 -6.52
N VAL A 131 -5.48 8.21 -7.42
CA VAL A 131 -6.42 9.15 -8.07
C VAL A 131 -7.80 8.63 -7.74
N TRP A 132 -8.51 9.33 -6.86
CA TRP A 132 -9.78 8.85 -6.33
C TRP A 132 -10.90 9.01 -7.33
N SER A 133 -11.80 8.02 -7.41
CA SER A 133 -13.01 8.12 -8.22
C SER A 133 -13.96 9.19 -7.66
N ARG A 134 -14.84 9.71 -8.53
CA ARG A 134 -15.86 10.67 -8.10
C ARG A 134 -16.83 10.05 -7.08
N SER A 135 -17.13 8.75 -7.23
CA SER A 135 -17.92 7.98 -6.26
C SER A 135 -17.26 7.94 -4.91
N TYR A 136 -15.97 7.59 -4.86
CA TYR A 136 -15.21 7.53 -3.62
C TYR A 136 -15.12 8.91 -2.91
N TRP A 137 -14.89 10.00 -3.65
CA TRP A 137 -14.92 11.34 -3.07
C TRP A 137 -16.24 11.67 -2.38
N ARG A 138 -17.36 11.30 -3.00
CA ARG A 138 -18.71 11.50 -2.45
C ARG A 138 -18.93 10.65 -1.20
N ASP A 139 -18.48 9.41 -1.22
CA ASP A 139 -18.67 8.49 -0.09
C ASP A 139 -17.77 8.86 1.10
N TYR A 140 -16.58 9.40 0.83
CA TYR A 140 -15.61 9.79 1.87
C TYR A 140 -15.96 11.13 2.57
N LEU A 141 -16.37 12.15 1.82
CA LEU A 141 -16.65 13.51 2.36
C LEU A 141 -18.13 13.90 2.33
N GLY A 142 -19.01 13.11 1.73
CA GLY A 142 -20.40 13.47 1.46
C GLY A 142 -20.59 14.26 0.17
N GLY A 143 -21.82 14.54 -0.22
CA GLY A 143 -22.17 15.06 -1.54
C GLY A 143 -21.44 16.34 -1.96
N VAL A 144 -21.61 17.43 -1.18
CA VAL A 144 -21.05 18.76 -1.54
C VAL A 144 -19.53 18.79 -1.32
N ALA A 145 -19.08 18.35 -0.13
CA ALA A 145 -17.64 18.36 0.18
C ALA A 145 -16.85 17.40 -0.71
N GLY A 146 -17.44 16.25 -1.07
CA GLY A 146 -16.86 15.32 -2.05
C GLY A 146 -16.73 15.93 -3.44
N ALA A 147 -17.74 16.69 -3.90
CA ALA A 147 -17.68 17.40 -5.17
C ALA A 147 -16.57 18.47 -5.18
N VAL A 148 -16.38 19.19 -4.08
CA VAL A 148 -15.27 20.16 -3.92
C VAL A 148 -13.94 19.43 -3.94
N GLY A 149 -13.78 18.33 -3.19
CA GLY A 149 -12.56 17.51 -3.17
C GLY A 149 -12.20 17.01 -4.58
N TYR A 150 -13.18 16.49 -5.31
CA TYR A 150 -13.00 16.06 -6.69
C TYR A 150 -12.60 17.21 -7.63
N ALA A 151 -13.22 18.40 -7.48
CA ALA A 151 -12.84 19.58 -8.27
C ALA A 151 -11.40 20.02 -7.99
N VAL A 152 -10.94 19.94 -6.73
CA VAL A 152 -9.54 20.22 -6.35
C VAL A 152 -8.60 19.18 -6.99
N GLN A 153 -8.96 17.90 -6.98
CA GLN A 153 -8.19 16.85 -7.66
C GLN A 153 -8.05 17.14 -9.16
N LEU A 154 -9.16 17.49 -9.85
CA LEU A 154 -9.15 17.86 -11.26
C LEU A 154 -8.27 19.07 -11.55
N LEU A 155 -8.29 20.09 -10.67
CA LEU A 155 -7.40 21.25 -10.79
C LEU A 155 -5.94 20.85 -10.70
N CYS A 156 -5.60 19.99 -9.72
CA CYS A 156 -4.26 19.46 -9.53
C CYS A 156 -3.79 18.61 -10.73
N ALA A 157 -4.67 17.76 -11.28
CA ALA A 157 -4.37 16.93 -12.44
C ALA A 157 -3.99 17.76 -13.68
N ARG A 158 -4.61 18.94 -13.86
CA ARG A 158 -4.39 19.82 -15.01
C ARG A 158 -3.18 20.76 -14.90
N LEU A 159 -2.54 20.82 -13.73
CA LEU A 159 -1.31 21.59 -13.58
C LEU A 159 -0.23 21.02 -14.51
N PRO A 160 0.57 21.86 -15.19
CA PRO A 160 1.72 21.39 -15.96
C PRO A 160 2.73 20.72 -15.03
N GLN A 161 2.89 19.41 -15.14
CA GLN A 161 3.70 18.60 -14.24
C GLN A 161 4.26 17.38 -14.96
N ARG A 162 5.30 16.80 -14.43
CA ARG A 162 5.75 15.44 -14.74
C ARG A 162 5.17 14.52 -13.69
N ALA A 163 4.25 13.63 -14.09
CA ALA A 163 3.51 12.80 -13.18
C ALA A 163 4.07 11.37 -13.14
N PHE A 164 4.18 10.84 -11.92
CA PHE A 164 4.37 9.42 -11.65
C PHE A 164 3.10 8.85 -11.03
N CYS A 165 2.73 7.64 -11.43
CA CYS A 165 1.65 6.86 -10.84
C CYS A 165 2.18 5.50 -10.42
N PHE A 166 1.61 4.89 -9.37
CA PHE A 166 2.06 3.61 -8.84
C PHE A 166 1.21 2.43 -9.34
N SER A 167 0.23 2.71 -10.21
CA SER A 167 -0.58 1.71 -10.90
C SER A 167 -1.09 2.22 -12.24
N ARG A 168 -1.43 1.30 -13.12
CA ARG A 168 -2.04 1.63 -14.43
C ARG A 168 -3.47 2.16 -14.25
N LEU A 169 -4.18 1.71 -13.22
CA LEU A 169 -5.50 2.23 -12.83
C LEU A 169 -5.45 3.74 -12.63
N HIS A 170 -4.56 4.18 -11.73
CA HIS A 170 -4.43 5.59 -11.40
C HIS A 170 -3.83 6.41 -12.55
N ALA A 171 -2.94 5.82 -13.35
CA ALA A 171 -2.41 6.47 -14.56
C ALA A 171 -3.51 6.74 -15.59
N ARG A 172 -4.34 5.74 -15.90
CA ARG A 172 -5.47 5.90 -16.83
C ARG A 172 -6.47 6.95 -16.32
N ARG A 173 -6.82 6.91 -15.04
CA ARG A 173 -7.74 7.87 -14.41
C ARG A 173 -7.17 9.29 -14.46
N LEU A 174 -5.90 9.47 -14.14
CA LEU A 174 -5.24 10.77 -14.16
C LEU A 174 -5.25 11.40 -15.56
N VAL A 175 -5.02 10.61 -16.61
CA VAL A 175 -5.13 11.06 -18.00
C VAL A 175 -6.57 11.44 -18.33
N ALA A 176 -7.56 10.64 -17.94
CA ALA A 176 -8.98 10.94 -18.13
C ALA A 176 -9.42 12.22 -17.41
N GLU A 177 -8.80 12.58 -16.29
CA GLU A 177 -9.04 13.82 -15.53
C GLU A 177 -8.32 15.05 -16.10
N GLY A 178 -7.54 14.88 -17.15
CA GLY A 178 -6.97 15.98 -17.93
C GLY A 178 -5.51 16.28 -17.68
N LEU A 179 -4.73 15.30 -17.18
CA LEU A 179 -3.29 15.41 -17.18
C LEU A 179 -2.77 15.68 -18.60
N ARG A 180 -1.88 16.66 -18.72
CA ARG A 180 -1.19 16.95 -20.00
C ARG A 180 0.00 16.00 -20.16
N GLY A 181 -0.04 15.17 -21.20
CA GLY A 181 0.96 14.14 -21.48
C GLY A 181 0.63 12.79 -20.82
N GLN A 182 1.61 11.89 -20.79
CA GLN A 182 1.45 10.55 -20.21
C GLN A 182 2.22 10.47 -18.89
N PRO A 183 1.61 9.95 -17.82
CA PRO A 183 2.32 9.68 -16.59
C PRO A 183 3.26 8.49 -16.76
N THR A 184 4.35 8.46 -16.03
CA THR A 184 5.20 7.28 -15.91
C THR A 184 4.64 6.39 -14.79
N VAL A 185 4.39 5.11 -15.10
CA VAL A 185 3.97 4.15 -14.08
C VAL A 185 5.21 3.59 -13.38
N LEU A 186 5.31 3.79 -12.08
CA LEU A 186 6.32 3.22 -11.20
C LEU A 186 5.77 1.91 -10.64
N GLU A 187 6.16 0.79 -11.23
CA GLU A 187 5.60 -0.53 -10.86
C GLU A 187 6.29 -1.16 -9.65
N GLY A 188 7.32 -0.52 -9.09
CA GLY A 188 8.16 -1.10 -8.05
C GLY A 188 8.17 -0.30 -6.75
N GLU A 189 7.66 -0.89 -5.69
CA GLU A 189 7.79 -0.38 -4.31
C GLU A 189 8.41 -1.40 -3.35
N TYR A 190 8.66 -2.63 -3.83
CA TYR A 190 9.17 -3.70 -2.99
C TYR A 190 10.65 -3.50 -2.64
N ALA A 191 10.94 -3.40 -1.35
CA ALA A 191 12.29 -3.18 -0.81
C ALA A 191 12.93 -4.44 -0.19
N GLY A 192 12.25 -5.60 -0.27
CA GLY A 192 12.75 -6.86 0.27
C GLY A 192 13.75 -7.58 -0.66
N SER A 193 14.08 -8.82 -0.34
CA SER A 193 14.96 -9.66 -1.16
C SER A 193 14.34 -9.93 -2.54
N LEU A 194 15.15 -9.82 -3.58
CA LEU A 194 14.77 -10.14 -4.97
C LEU A 194 15.13 -11.59 -5.36
N GLU A 195 15.67 -12.36 -4.42
CA GLU A 195 15.94 -13.76 -4.63
C GLU A 195 14.65 -14.56 -4.85
N PRO A 196 14.62 -15.50 -5.80
CA PRO A 196 13.47 -16.34 -6.01
C PRO A 196 13.10 -17.11 -4.73
N PRO A 197 11.85 -17.04 -4.24
CA PRO A 197 11.45 -17.81 -3.08
C PRO A 197 11.38 -19.29 -3.43
N VAL A 198 11.69 -20.13 -2.44
CA VAL A 198 11.49 -21.57 -2.56
C VAL A 198 10.06 -21.91 -2.13
N ALA A 199 9.28 -22.43 -3.06
CA ALA A 199 7.95 -22.94 -2.75
C ALA A 199 8.05 -24.15 -1.80
N ARG A 200 7.30 -24.12 -0.70
CA ARG A 200 7.22 -25.20 0.29
C ARG A 200 5.75 -25.52 0.55
N PRO A 201 5.42 -26.73 1.02
CA PRO A 201 4.06 -27.03 1.47
C PRO A 201 3.59 -25.97 2.47
N ALA A 202 2.39 -25.44 2.24
CA ALA A 202 1.78 -24.46 3.12
C ALA A 202 1.08 -25.14 4.29
N GLU A 203 0.99 -24.43 5.41
CA GLU A 203 -0.01 -24.70 6.42
C GLU A 203 -1.40 -24.25 5.91
N PRO A 204 -2.50 -24.84 6.37
CA PRO A 204 -3.83 -24.35 6.03
C PRO A 204 -4.11 -23.02 6.75
N LEU A 205 -3.38 -21.98 6.37
CA LEU A 205 -3.36 -20.68 7.02
C LEU A 205 -3.71 -19.57 6.01
N VAL A 206 -4.72 -18.79 6.34
CA VAL A 206 -5.07 -17.53 5.67
C VAL A 206 -4.49 -16.37 6.46
N VAL A 207 -3.73 -15.51 5.82
CA VAL A 207 -3.13 -14.33 6.44
C VAL A 207 -3.77 -13.05 5.88
N PHE A 208 -4.30 -12.21 6.76
CA PHE A 208 -4.67 -10.83 6.47
C PHE A 208 -3.67 -9.90 7.16
N ALA A 209 -3.16 -8.90 6.43
CA ALA A 209 -2.24 -7.92 6.99
C ALA A 209 -2.54 -6.51 6.47
N GLY A 210 -2.81 -5.56 7.39
CA GLY A 210 -3.09 -4.19 7.02
C GLY A 210 -3.60 -3.33 8.16
N ARG A 211 -3.72 -2.02 7.92
CA ARG A 211 -4.38 -1.13 8.88
C ARG A 211 -5.85 -1.52 9.04
N LEU A 212 -6.36 -1.55 10.25
CA LEU A 212 -7.79 -1.83 10.49
C LEU A 212 -8.63 -0.56 10.31
N ILE A 213 -8.81 -0.19 9.05
CA ILE A 213 -9.61 0.96 8.59
C ILE A 213 -10.74 0.49 7.65
N PRO A 214 -11.84 1.24 7.48
CA PRO A 214 -12.98 0.81 6.68
C PRO A 214 -12.63 0.34 5.27
N GLU A 215 -11.66 0.97 4.62
CA GLU A 215 -11.24 0.62 3.27
C GLU A 215 -10.61 -0.78 3.17
N LYS A 216 -10.04 -1.29 4.25
CA LYS A 216 -9.42 -2.64 4.30
C LYS A 216 -10.44 -3.75 4.53
N ARG A 217 -11.63 -3.42 5.05
CA ARG A 217 -12.75 -4.35 5.24
C ARG A 217 -12.36 -5.63 5.99
N ALA A 218 -11.62 -5.50 7.09
CA ALA A 218 -11.20 -6.67 7.88
C ALA A 218 -12.36 -7.54 8.39
N PRO A 219 -13.53 -7.02 8.81
CA PRO A 219 -14.70 -7.85 9.12
C PRO A 219 -15.18 -8.71 7.95
N LEU A 220 -15.13 -8.19 6.72
CA LEU A 220 -15.46 -8.96 5.51
C LEU A 220 -14.47 -10.11 5.28
N ALA A 221 -13.19 -9.90 5.57
CA ALA A 221 -12.19 -10.95 5.48
C ALA A 221 -12.50 -12.12 6.45
N VAL A 222 -12.96 -11.80 7.67
CA VAL A 222 -13.40 -12.84 8.63
C VAL A 222 -14.64 -13.58 8.13
N ALA A 223 -15.64 -12.88 7.61
CA ALA A 223 -16.84 -13.49 7.06
C ALA A 223 -16.52 -14.49 5.94
N ALA A 224 -15.70 -14.09 4.98
CA ALA A 224 -15.25 -14.94 3.89
C ALA A 224 -14.40 -16.12 4.37
N PHE A 225 -13.49 -15.87 5.31
CA PHE A 225 -12.68 -16.90 5.94
C PHE A 225 -13.56 -17.97 6.62
N ALA A 226 -14.58 -17.55 7.38
CA ALA A 226 -15.49 -18.47 8.08
C ALA A 226 -16.29 -19.38 7.12
N ILE A 227 -16.71 -18.84 5.97
CA ILE A 227 -17.39 -19.61 4.93
C ILE A 227 -16.41 -20.60 4.29
N ALA A 228 -15.21 -20.17 3.93
CA ALA A 228 -14.19 -21.03 3.34
C ALA A 228 -13.78 -22.16 4.30
N ALA A 229 -13.61 -21.85 5.60
CA ALA A 229 -13.26 -22.85 6.61
C ALA A 229 -14.30 -23.95 6.74
N ARG A 230 -15.60 -23.60 6.74
CA ARG A 230 -16.69 -24.58 6.74
C ARG A 230 -16.66 -25.45 5.46
N HIS A 231 -16.55 -24.81 4.30
CA HIS A 231 -16.54 -25.53 3.03
C HIS A 231 -15.37 -26.53 2.93
N ILE A 232 -14.18 -26.13 3.34
CA ILE A 232 -12.99 -27.01 3.34
C ILE A 232 -13.17 -28.16 4.35
N ALA A 233 -13.72 -27.88 5.54
CA ALA A 233 -13.98 -28.90 6.54
C ALA A 233 -15.02 -29.94 6.07
N ASP A 234 -16.11 -29.48 5.43
CA ASP A 234 -17.16 -30.35 4.89
C ASP A 234 -16.69 -31.19 3.70
N SER A 235 -15.70 -30.69 2.96
CA SER A 235 -15.13 -31.39 1.78
C SER A 235 -13.98 -32.33 2.15
N ALA A 236 -13.49 -32.29 3.40
CA ALA A 236 -12.44 -33.20 3.85
C ALA A 236 -12.99 -34.63 3.86
N PRO A 237 -12.29 -35.64 3.27
CA PRO A 237 -12.73 -37.01 3.35
C PRO A 237 -12.85 -37.41 4.82
N ALA A 238 -14.00 -38.00 5.19
CA ALA A 238 -14.15 -38.59 6.50
C ALA A 238 -13.03 -39.65 6.67
N GLU A 239 -12.00 -39.35 7.45
CA GLU A 239 -11.00 -40.35 7.79
C GLU A 239 -11.77 -41.53 8.36
N ALA A 240 -11.68 -42.66 7.68
CA ALA A 240 -12.20 -43.91 8.19
C ALA A 240 -11.56 -44.09 9.56
N ILE A 241 -12.38 -44.04 10.61
CA ILE A 241 -11.98 -44.43 11.95
C ILE A 241 -11.64 -45.89 11.83
N GLU A 242 -10.38 -46.24 11.55
CA GLU A 242 -9.94 -47.62 11.71
C GLU A 242 -10.21 -48.01 13.17
N PRO A 243 -11.00 -49.04 13.40
CA PRO A 243 -11.22 -49.51 14.75
C PRO A 243 -9.85 -49.84 15.34
N ALA A 244 -9.52 -49.23 16.47
CA ALA A 244 -8.27 -49.45 17.17
C ALA A 244 -8.10 -50.95 17.40
N PRO A 245 -6.94 -51.57 17.06
CA PRO A 245 -6.66 -52.92 17.47
C PRO A 245 -6.73 -52.99 18.98
N ALA A 246 -7.56 -53.92 19.48
CA ALA A 246 -7.67 -54.21 20.90
C ALA A 246 -6.37 -54.87 21.34
N ASP A 247 -5.39 -54.09 21.81
CA ASP A 247 -4.35 -54.57 22.71
C ASP A 247 -3.57 -53.38 23.30
N ASP A 248 -3.43 -53.45 24.60
CA ASP A 248 -2.75 -52.66 25.59
C ASP A 248 -1.56 -51.78 25.10
N ALA A 249 -1.77 -50.47 25.06
CA ALA A 249 -0.66 -49.50 25.22
C ALA A 249 -1.14 -48.25 25.95
N PRO A 250 -0.41 -47.78 26.99
CA PRO A 250 -0.83 -46.62 27.80
C PRO A 250 -0.71 -45.31 27.04
N SER A 251 -1.79 -44.51 27.11
CA SER A 251 -1.86 -43.05 26.92
C SER A 251 -1.26 -42.48 25.65
N ARG A 252 -1.85 -42.70 24.47
CA ARG A 252 -1.88 -41.71 23.42
C ARG A 252 -3.00 -40.71 23.74
N ARG A 253 -2.61 -39.46 24.08
CA ARG A 253 -3.57 -38.36 24.12
C ARG A 253 -4.31 -38.35 22.77
N PRO A 254 -5.64 -38.17 22.74
CA PRO A 254 -6.35 -38.03 21.49
C PRO A 254 -5.68 -36.92 20.70
N ARG A 255 -5.24 -37.18 19.45
CA ARG A 255 -4.87 -36.15 18.51
C ARG A 255 -6.13 -35.31 18.33
N VAL A 256 -6.15 -34.11 18.86
CA VAL A 256 -7.11 -33.09 18.44
C VAL A 256 -6.85 -32.90 16.96
N ALA A 257 -7.84 -33.22 16.12
CA ALA A 257 -7.74 -32.98 14.68
C ALA A 257 -7.32 -31.53 14.49
N GLU A 258 -6.20 -31.34 13.81
CA GLU A 258 -5.78 -29.96 13.49
C GLU A 258 -6.91 -29.29 12.70
N PRO A 259 -7.25 -28.01 13.01
CA PRO A 259 -8.32 -27.34 12.30
C PRO A 259 -8.00 -27.32 10.80
N ALA A 260 -8.99 -27.65 9.98
CA ALA A 260 -8.85 -27.74 8.52
C ALA A 260 -8.38 -26.43 7.89
N LEU A 261 -8.66 -25.27 8.52
CA LEU A 261 -8.19 -23.94 8.12
C LEU A 261 -8.00 -23.04 9.35
N ARG A 262 -6.96 -22.22 9.36
CA ARG A 262 -6.69 -21.20 10.37
C ARG A 262 -6.61 -19.82 9.75
N GLY A 263 -6.92 -18.75 10.52
CA GLY A 263 -6.83 -17.36 10.09
C GLY A 263 -6.00 -16.52 11.04
N GLU A 264 -5.08 -15.72 10.49
CA GLU A 264 -4.33 -14.72 11.25
C GLU A 264 -4.57 -13.32 10.66
N PHE A 265 -5.18 -12.43 11.47
CA PHE A 265 -5.59 -11.09 11.04
C PHE A 265 -4.73 -10.04 11.74
N TYR A 266 -3.67 -9.61 11.06
CA TYR A 266 -2.68 -8.66 11.57
C TYR A 266 -3.04 -7.23 11.26
N GLY A 267 -2.89 -6.36 12.26
CA GLY A 267 -3.04 -4.93 12.10
C GLY A 267 -3.68 -4.25 13.30
N ASP A 268 -3.70 -2.94 13.25
CA ASP A 268 -4.37 -2.10 14.25
C ASP A 268 -5.07 -0.93 13.58
N GLY A 269 -6.06 -0.36 14.26
CA GLY A 269 -6.84 0.75 13.76
C GLY A 269 -8.25 0.82 14.33
N PRO A 270 -9.06 1.80 13.89
CA PRO A 270 -10.41 2.03 14.41
C PRO A 270 -11.37 0.85 14.22
N GLU A 271 -11.12 -0.06 13.27
CA GLU A 271 -11.95 -1.25 13.01
C GLU A 271 -11.57 -2.47 13.88
N ARG A 272 -10.67 -2.32 14.87
CA ARG A 272 -10.23 -3.44 15.72
C ARG A 272 -11.39 -4.13 16.44
N ASP A 273 -12.28 -3.35 17.02
CA ASP A 273 -13.46 -3.89 17.73
C ASP A 273 -14.46 -4.52 16.77
N ALA A 274 -14.59 -3.98 15.55
CA ALA A 274 -15.42 -4.58 14.50
C ALA A 274 -14.87 -5.92 14.05
N LEU A 275 -13.55 -6.05 13.91
CA LEU A 275 -12.86 -7.31 13.60
C LEU A 275 -13.10 -8.35 14.69
N ALA A 276 -12.94 -7.99 15.98
CA ALA A 276 -13.18 -8.90 17.11
C ALA A 276 -14.65 -9.37 17.17
N ARG A 277 -15.60 -8.47 16.95
CA ARG A 277 -17.01 -8.84 16.84
C ARG A 277 -17.28 -9.80 15.70
N ALA A 278 -16.72 -9.56 14.52
CA ALA A 278 -16.89 -10.46 13.38
C ALA A 278 -16.36 -11.86 13.65
N ILE A 279 -15.22 -12.01 14.34
CA ILE A 279 -14.68 -13.32 14.74
C ILE A 279 -15.69 -14.05 15.64
N ALA A 280 -16.25 -13.39 16.66
CA ALA A 280 -17.23 -13.97 17.55
C ALA A 280 -18.58 -14.27 16.85
N GLU A 281 -19.11 -13.35 16.04
CA GLU A 281 -20.37 -13.51 15.32
C GLU A 281 -20.35 -14.68 14.32
N HIS A 282 -19.21 -14.92 13.70
CA HIS A 282 -19.04 -16.04 12.77
C HIS A 282 -18.62 -17.36 13.47
N GLY A 283 -18.39 -17.32 14.80
CA GLY A 283 -18.05 -18.50 15.61
C GLY A 283 -16.70 -19.12 15.24
N VAL A 284 -15.72 -18.31 14.86
CA VAL A 284 -14.39 -18.77 14.42
C VAL A 284 -13.27 -18.48 15.44
N ASP A 285 -13.61 -18.18 16.69
CA ASP A 285 -12.65 -17.83 17.76
C ASP A 285 -11.59 -18.92 18.00
N ALA A 286 -11.93 -20.19 17.76
CA ALA A 286 -11.01 -21.31 17.92
C ALA A 286 -9.96 -21.41 16.79
N ILE A 287 -10.22 -20.81 15.62
CA ILE A 287 -9.42 -20.96 14.40
C ILE A 287 -8.95 -19.64 13.82
N ALA A 288 -9.41 -18.49 14.34
CA ALA A 288 -9.03 -17.16 13.91
C ALA A 288 -8.39 -16.36 15.05
N THR A 289 -7.28 -15.68 14.78
CA THR A 289 -6.59 -14.82 15.73
C THR A 289 -6.41 -13.42 15.19
N ALA A 290 -6.54 -12.41 16.06
CA ALA A 290 -6.33 -10.99 15.75
C ALA A 290 -5.38 -10.36 16.78
N PRO A 291 -4.06 -10.62 16.70
CA PRO A 291 -3.09 -10.20 17.72
C PRO A 291 -2.84 -8.69 17.75
N GLY A 292 -3.39 -7.94 16.81
CA GLY A 292 -3.17 -6.51 16.69
C GLY A 292 -1.96 -6.19 15.80
N PHE A 293 -1.30 -5.06 16.11
CA PHE A 293 -0.07 -4.68 15.40
C PHE A 293 1.08 -5.62 15.77
N VAL A 294 1.76 -6.11 14.75
CA VAL A 294 2.97 -6.93 14.89
C VAL A 294 4.08 -6.34 14.01
N ASP A 295 5.32 -6.72 14.26
CA ASP A 295 6.44 -6.31 13.41
C ASP A 295 6.40 -6.98 12.02
N ALA A 296 7.15 -6.41 11.08
CA ALA A 296 7.19 -6.91 9.71
C ALA A 296 7.77 -8.34 9.62
N ALA A 297 8.69 -8.70 10.52
CA ALA A 297 9.29 -10.03 10.53
C ALA A 297 8.26 -11.13 10.90
N ARG A 298 7.30 -10.81 11.79
CA ARG A 298 6.20 -11.73 12.13
C ARG A 298 5.26 -11.95 10.95
N ILE A 299 4.90 -10.88 10.24
CA ILE A 299 4.05 -10.99 9.03
C ILE A 299 4.80 -11.78 7.95
N ASP A 300 6.06 -11.50 7.76
CA ASP A 300 6.93 -12.17 6.79
C ASP A 300 7.03 -13.69 7.06
N ALA A 301 7.22 -14.06 8.32
CA ALA A 301 7.23 -15.46 8.74
C ALA A 301 5.87 -16.13 8.49
N ALA A 302 4.75 -15.48 8.83
CA ALA A 302 3.41 -16.01 8.60
C ALA A 302 3.14 -16.23 7.11
N LEU A 303 3.50 -15.26 6.25
CA LEU A 303 3.36 -15.39 4.79
C LEU A 303 4.20 -16.56 4.24
N GLY A 304 5.37 -16.85 4.82
CA GLY A 304 6.20 -17.98 4.43
C GLY A 304 5.51 -19.33 4.54
N HIS A 305 4.59 -19.48 5.49
CA HIS A 305 3.82 -20.69 5.76
C HIS A 305 2.37 -20.63 5.28
N ALA A 306 1.88 -19.45 4.92
CA ALA A 306 0.48 -19.25 4.56
C ALA A 306 0.08 -20.01 3.30
N MET A 307 -1.13 -20.57 3.32
CA MET A 307 -1.83 -21.08 2.14
C MET A 307 -2.13 -19.92 1.18
N CYS A 308 -2.63 -18.80 1.71
CA CYS A 308 -2.82 -17.56 0.95
C CYS A 308 -2.78 -16.31 1.83
N MET A 309 -2.45 -15.20 1.19
CA MET A 309 -2.72 -13.86 1.70
C MET A 309 -4.10 -13.40 1.23
N LEU A 310 -4.88 -12.80 2.14
CA LEU A 310 -6.22 -12.27 1.85
C LEU A 310 -6.24 -10.75 1.95
N SER A 311 -6.66 -10.07 0.88
CA SER A 311 -6.89 -8.63 0.82
C SER A 311 -8.30 -8.32 0.34
N THR A 312 -9.14 -7.84 1.26
CA THR A 312 -10.54 -7.47 1.01
C THR A 312 -10.72 -5.97 0.74
N SER A 313 -9.62 -5.27 0.47
CA SER A 313 -9.61 -3.81 0.31
C SER A 313 -10.57 -3.33 -0.78
N SER A 314 -11.31 -2.28 -0.48
CA SER A 314 -12.13 -1.55 -1.48
C SER A 314 -11.29 -0.59 -2.30
N ARG A 315 -10.18 -0.13 -1.73
CA ARG A 315 -9.27 0.84 -2.32
C ARG A 315 -7.82 0.52 -1.98
N GLU A 316 -6.99 0.49 -2.99
CA GLU A 316 -5.53 0.35 -2.90
C GLU A 316 -4.85 1.18 -3.97
N GLY A 317 -3.85 1.94 -3.56
CA GLY A 317 -3.00 2.67 -4.51
C GLY A 317 -2.06 1.76 -5.29
N TYR A 318 -1.59 0.71 -4.64
CA TYR A 318 -0.63 -0.25 -5.19
C TYR A 318 -0.91 -1.69 -4.76
N GLY A 319 -0.84 -2.00 -3.46
CA GLY A 319 -1.05 -3.36 -2.94
C GLY A 319 0.25 -4.06 -2.54
N MET A 320 1.11 -3.40 -1.76
CA MET A 320 2.42 -3.90 -1.34
C MET A 320 2.36 -5.33 -0.78
N VAL A 321 1.35 -5.65 0.02
CA VAL A 321 1.24 -6.96 0.68
C VAL A 321 1.10 -8.12 -0.32
N VAL A 322 0.58 -7.87 -1.54
CA VAL A 322 0.51 -8.87 -2.62
C VAL A 322 1.93 -9.28 -3.07
N ILE A 323 2.82 -8.31 -3.18
CA ILE A 323 4.21 -8.58 -3.57
C ILE A 323 4.98 -9.23 -2.42
N GLU A 324 4.75 -8.77 -1.18
CA GLU A 324 5.34 -9.36 0.02
C GLU A 324 4.93 -10.84 0.16
N ALA A 325 3.67 -11.18 -0.12
CA ALA A 325 3.20 -12.56 -0.16
C ALA A 325 3.87 -13.36 -1.28
N ALA A 326 3.90 -12.83 -2.51
CA ALA A 326 4.53 -13.51 -3.64
C ALA A 326 6.04 -13.74 -3.42
N ALA A 327 6.74 -12.82 -2.75
CA ALA A 327 8.14 -12.98 -2.33
C ALA A 327 8.35 -14.12 -1.31
N ARG A 328 7.27 -14.70 -0.77
CA ARG A 328 7.25 -15.89 0.11
C ARG A 328 6.57 -17.08 -0.56
N ALA A 329 6.36 -17.02 -1.87
CA ALA A 329 5.61 -18.01 -2.63
C ALA A 329 4.17 -18.21 -2.11
N ALA A 330 3.60 -17.24 -1.40
CA ALA A 330 2.22 -17.28 -0.95
C ALA A 330 1.30 -16.64 -2.00
N PRO A 331 0.33 -17.37 -2.56
CA PRO A 331 -0.67 -16.81 -3.45
C PRO A 331 -1.52 -15.77 -2.74
N SER A 332 -2.12 -14.85 -3.51
CA SER A 332 -2.97 -13.80 -2.96
C SER A 332 -4.41 -13.96 -3.42
N VAL A 333 -5.36 -13.76 -2.50
CA VAL A 333 -6.77 -13.52 -2.83
C VAL A 333 -7.04 -12.03 -2.68
N VAL A 334 -7.44 -11.37 -3.76
CA VAL A 334 -7.78 -9.94 -3.77
C VAL A 334 -9.19 -9.74 -4.30
N VAL A 335 -9.83 -8.62 -3.94
CA VAL A 335 -11.21 -8.31 -4.38
C VAL A 335 -11.18 -7.30 -5.50
N ALA A 336 -11.90 -7.57 -6.58
CA ALA A 336 -12.10 -6.60 -7.66
C ALA A 336 -12.85 -5.36 -7.15
N GLY A 337 -12.43 -4.19 -7.61
CA GLY A 337 -13.04 -2.92 -7.21
C GLY A 337 -12.57 -1.76 -8.08
N GLU A 338 -13.42 -0.74 -8.20
CA GLU A 338 -13.15 0.45 -9.03
C GLU A 338 -11.85 1.16 -8.60
N ASP A 339 -11.57 1.18 -7.29
CA ASP A 339 -10.44 1.90 -6.69
C ASP A 339 -9.34 0.95 -6.17
N ASN A 340 -9.38 -0.34 -6.51
CA ASN A 340 -8.42 -1.33 -6.02
C ASN A 340 -7.36 -1.68 -7.08
N ALA A 341 -6.21 -1.00 -7.04
CA ALA A 341 -5.10 -1.26 -7.94
C ALA A 341 -4.34 -2.57 -7.62
N ALA A 342 -4.52 -3.18 -6.45
CA ALA A 342 -3.84 -4.43 -6.08
C ALA A 342 -4.16 -5.59 -7.04
N VAL A 343 -5.31 -5.53 -7.73
CA VAL A 343 -5.69 -6.51 -8.75
C VAL A 343 -4.69 -6.54 -9.94
N GLU A 344 -3.97 -5.45 -10.19
CA GLU A 344 -2.96 -5.39 -11.26
C GLU A 344 -1.69 -6.23 -10.95
N LEU A 345 -1.52 -6.62 -9.69
CA LEU A 345 -0.42 -7.45 -9.20
C LEU A 345 -0.77 -8.94 -9.16
N VAL A 346 -2.00 -9.30 -9.49
CA VAL A 346 -2.47 -10.69 -9.52
C VAL A 346 -2.66 -11.12 -10.97
N GLU A 347 -1.95 -12.16 -11.35
CA GLU A 347 -2.17 -12.93 -12.57
C GLU A 347 -3.03 -14.14 -12.20
N GLU A 348 -4.29 -14.11 -12.64
CA GLU A 348 -5.35 -15.05 -12.25
C GLU A 348 -4.91 -16.50 -12.44
N GLY A 349 -5.00 -17.30 -11.37
CA GLY A 349 -4.59 -18.70 -11.36
C GLY A 349 -3.09 -18.97 -11.36
N VAL A 350 -2.25 -17.92 -11.36
CA VAL A 350 -0.78 -18.04 -11.34
C VAL A 350 -0.22 -17.67 -9.96
N ASN A 351 -0.41 -16.44 -9.52
CA ASN A 351 0.05 -15.97 -8.21
C ASN A 351 -1.11 -15.57 -7.28
N GLY A 352 -2.33 -15.95 -7.64
CA GLY A 352 -3.51 -15.71 -6.83
C GLY A 352 -4.82 -15.78 -7.60
N VAL A 353 -5.87 -15.33 -6.93
CA VAL A 353 -7.24 -15.32 -7.43
C VAL A 353 -7.87 -13.96 -7.14
N VAL A 354 -8.57 -13.40 -8.14
CA VAL A 354 -9.34 -12.16 -7.98
C VAL A 354 -10.80 -12.52 -7.72
N ALA A 355 -11.30 -12.28 -6.51
CA ALA A 355 -12.73 -12.39 -6.22
C ALA A 355 -13.49 -11.29 -6.99
N PRO A 356 -14.54 -11.62 -7.75
CA PRO A 356 -15.19 -10.66 -8.67
C PRO A 356 -15.98 -9.57 -7.94
N THR A 357 -16.40 -9.83 -6.72
CA THR A 357 -17.18 -8.90 -5.88
C THR A 357 -16.73 -8.94 -4.43
N ALA A 358 -17.13 -7.94 -3.64
CA ALA A 358 -16.93 -7.89 -2.20
C ALA A 358 -18.00 -8.69 -1.43
N ASP A 359 -18.53 -9.74 -2.04
CA ASP A 359 -19.43 -10.67 -1.41
C ASP A 359 -18.63 -11.75 -0.65
N PRO A 360 -18.96 -12.05 0.62
CA PRO A 360 -18.24 -13.05 1.40
C PRO A 360 -18.14 -14.42 0.72
N GLU A 361 -19.21 -14.86 0.06
CA GLU A 361 -19.26 -16.13 -0.67
C GLU A 361 -18.31 -16.15 -1.87
N ALA A 362 -18.25 -15.06 -2.63
CA ALA A 362 -17.35 -14.93 -3.77
C ALA A 362 -15.87 -14.92 -3.33
N ILE A 363 -15.56 -14.30 -2.20
CA ILE A 363 -14.21 -14.27 -1.62
C ILE A 363 -13.87 -15.67 -1.05
N ALA A 364 -14.81 -16.32 -0.36
CA ALA A 364 -14.63 -17.67 0.15
C ALA A 364 -14.35 -18.67 -0.97
N ALA A 365 -15.08 -18.59 -2.07
CA ALA A 365 -14.82 -19.42 -3.26
C ALA A 365 -13.41 -19.19 -3.83
N ALA A 366 -12.90 -17.96 -3.80
CA ALA A 366 -11.53 -17.65 -4.21
C ALA A 366 -10.49 -18.28 -3.24
N ILE A 367 -10.74 -18.28 -1.92
CA ILE A 367 -9.90 -18.95 -0.93
C ILE A 367 -9.88 -20.46 -1.18
N VAL A 368 -11.05 -21.08 -1.42
CA VAL A 368 -11.18 -22.50 -1.71
C VAL A 368 -10.41 -22.88 -2.99
N ARG A 369 -10.51 -22.08 -4.06
CA ARG A 369 -9.72 -22.30 -5.28
C ARG A 369 -8.22 -22.31 -5.04
N VAL A 370 -7.71 -21.42 -4.15
CA VAL A 370 -6.28 -21.44 -3.78
C VAL A 370 -5.95 -22.71 -2.97
N HIS A 371 -6.84 -23.12 -2.07
CA HIS A 371 -6.69 -24.37 -1.31
C HIS A 371 -6.59 -25.59 -2.22
N GLU A 372 -7.52 -25.72 -3.17
CA GLU A 372 -7.57 -26.83 -4.15
C GLU A 372 -6.35 -26.84 -5.08
N ALA A 373 -5.85 -25.68 -5.50
CA ALA A 373 -4.65 -25.56 -6.31
C ALA A 373 -3.36 -25.94 -5.56
N GLY A 374 -3.36 -25.78 -4.24
CA GLY A 374 -2.32 -26.29 -3.34
C GLY A 374 -0.90 -25.89 -3.73
N MET A 375 -0.01 -26.89 -3.78
CA MET A 375 1.42 -26.66 -4.07
C MET A 375 1.67 -26.09 -5.46
N ALA A 376 0.86 -26.46 -6.46
CA ALA A 376 1.02 -25.98 -7.83
C ALA A 376 0.92 -24.45 -7.93
N MET A 377 -0.03 -23.83 -7.19
CA MET A 377 -0.15 -22.37 -7.18
C MET A 377 0.98 -21.70 -6.39
N ARG A 378 1.55 -22.35 -5.38
CA ARG A 378 2.73 -21.82 -4.69
C ARG A 378 3.96 -21.83 -5.58
N GLU A 379 4.16 -22.88 -6.36
CA GLU A 379 5.26 -22.99 -7.34
C GLU A 379 5.13 -21.93 -8.43
N SER A 380 3.93 -21.78 -9.02
CA SER A 380 3.69 -20.75 -10.03
C SER A 380 3.80 -19.34 -9.45
N THR A 381 3.45 -19.11 -8.18
CA THR A 381 3.67 -17.83 -7.48
C THR A 381 5.16 -17.52 -7.33
N ALA A 382 5.97 -18.51 -6.94
CA ALA A 382 7.42 -18.34 -6.82
C ALA A 382 8.06 -17.99 -8.18
N GLU A 383 7.66 -18.69 -9.24
CA GLU A 383 8.12 -18.41 -10.61
C GLU A 383 7.66 -17.02 -11.09
N TRP A 384 6.41 -16.64 -10.80
CA TRP A 384 5.89 -15.32 -11.11
C TRP A 384 6.71 -14.23 -10.42
N PHE A 385 7.01 -14.39 -9.13
CA PHE A 385 7.84 -13.44 -8.42
C PHE A 385 9.25 -13.37 -9.02
N ALA A 386 9.88 -14.50 -9.30
CA ALA A 386 11.22 -14.55 -9.91
C ALA A 386 11.29 -13.77 -11.23
N ARG A 387 10.26 -13.89 -12.09
CA ARG A 387 10.17 -13.15 -13.36
C ARG A 387 9.94 -11.64 -13.16
N ASN A 388 9.25 -11.24 -12.10
CA ASN A 388 8.78 -9.87 -11.90
C ASN A 388 9.58 -9.09 -10.83
N ALA A 389 10.36 -9.74 -9.96
CA ALA A 389 11.01 -9.14 -8.80
C ALA A 389 11.79 -7.85 -9.12
N ARG A 390 12.59 -7.86 -10.21
CA ARG A 390 13.35 -6.68 -10.64
C ARG A 390 12.44 -5.50 -11.01
N ARG A 391 11.38 -5.76 -11.77
CA ARG A 391 10.41 -4.74 -12.19
C ARG A 391 9.67 -4.15 -10.99
N LEU A 392 9.28 -5.00 -10.03
CA LEU A 392 8.54 -4.64 -8.83
C LEU A 392 9.43 -4.08 -7.72
N SER A 393 10.75 -4.02 -7.92
CA SER A 393 11.67 -3.50 -6.91
C SER A 393 11.59 -1.98 -6.78
N LEU A 394 11.70 -1.49 -5.54
CA LEU A 394 11.85 -0.07 -5.23
C LEU A 394 13.00 0.57 -6.03
N GLU A 395 14.11 -0.15 -6.20
CA GLU A 395 15.27 0.28 -6.98
C GLU A 395 14.91 0.60 -8.44
N SER A 396 14.01 -0.18 -9.04
CA SER A 396 13.53 0.07 -10.42
C SER A 396 12.80 1.40 -10.52
N SER A 397 11.91 1.69 -9.58
CA SER A 397 11.17 2.97 -9.55
C SER A 397 12.07 4.16 -9.24
N LEU A 398 13.00 4.02 -8.29
CA LEU A 398 13.96 5.08 -7.98
C LEU A 398 14.82 5.44 -9.19
N ARG A 399 15.31 4.45 -9.95
CA ARG A 399 16.05 4.70 -11.20
C ARG A 399 15.20 5.40 -12.25
N ALA A 400 13.92 5.04 -12.39
CA ALA A 400 13.02 5.71 -13.32
C ALA A 400 12.81 7.19 -12.96
N VAL A 401 12.69 7.51 -11.66
CA VAL A 401 12.59 8.89 -11.16
C VAL A 401 13.88 9.67 -11.46
N LEU A 402 15.06 9.12 -11.13
CA LEU A 402 16.36 9.74 -11.40
C LEU A 402 16.54 10.05 -12.90
N ALA A 403 16.33 9.06 -13.77
CA ALA A 403 16.41 9.25 -15.20
C ALA A 403 15.44 10.31 -15.74
N SER A 404 14.31 10.54 -15.06
CA SER A 404 13.38 11.59 -15.43
C SER A 404 13.90 12.99 -15.09
N TYR A 405 14.67 13.14 -14.02
CA TYR A 405 15.26 14.45 -13.68
C TYR A 405 16.30 14.88 -14.70
N GLU A 406 17.16 13.95 -15.14
CA GLU A 406 18.20 14.21 -16.14
C GLU A 406 17.61 14.65 -17.48
N ARG A 407 16.53 14.01 -17.95
CA ARG A 407 15.82 14.41 -19.19
C ARG A 407 15.22 15.80 -19.12
N GLY A 408 14.83 16.26 -17.94
CA GLY A 408 14.30 17.59 -17.72
C GLY A 408 15.37 18.69 -17.73
N ALA A 409 16.58 18.37 -17.32
CA ALA A 409 17.72 19.30 -17.36
C ALA A 409 18.27 19.53 -18.78
N GLY A 410 18.18 18.47 -19.66
CA GLY A 410 18.65 18.56 -21.05
C GLY A 410 17.69 19.21 -22.04
N GLY A 411 16.38 19.25 -21.73
CA GLY A 411 15.34 19.77 -22.65
C GLY A 411 15.22 21.30 -22.69
N ASP A 412 15.68 22.00 -21.67
CA ASP A 412 15.63 23.50 -21.63
C ASP A 412 16.85 24.19 -22.27
N SER A 413 17.89 23.43 -22.66
CA SER A 413 19.05 23.99 -23.33
C SER A 413 18.84 24.22 -24.83
N ASN A 414 17.97 23.47 -25.49
CA ASN A 414 17.68 23.61 -26.92
C ASN A 414 16.55 24.59 -27.26
N ALA A 415 15.91 25.22 -26.26
CA ALA A 415 14.87 26.23 -26.50
C ALA A 415 15.39 27.66 -26.29
N ARG A 416 16.72 27.85 -26.20
CA ARG A 416 17.38 29.17 -25.99
C ARG A 416 18.40 29.51 -27.06
N GLU A 417 18.46 28.81 -28.19
CA GLU A 417 19.18 29.22 -29.40
C GLU A 417 18.21 29.79 -30.44
#